data_d1d086ce263b1eb90ddcde4128638403
#
_entry.id   d1d086ce263b1eb90ddcde4128638403
#
_cell.length_a   1.000
_cell.length_b   1.000
_cell.length_c   1.000
_cell.angle_alpha   90.00
_cell.angle_beta   90.00
_cell.angle_gamma   90.00
#
_symmetry.space_group_name_H-M   'P 1'
#
loop_
_entity.id
_entity.type
_entity.pdbx_description
1 polymer ?
#
loop_
_entity_poly.entity_id
_entity_poly.type
_entity_poly.pdbx_seq_one_letter_code
_entity_poly.pdbx_strand_id
1 'polypeptide(L)'
;PFPKLTLENAFTINCAVTLAVTKALSEIANIEFMLKWPNDILSGNNKIGGVLIENMVKGNRINGSIIGIGININQERFEGLPHASSLFLKTGVKLEIDQVLNRILSALEGYFNRLSADSLPALKLEYEAMLFRKGKISTFEDQKEKFQGVIKGITDKGLLIIQKTSGEVLNYPHGAIKIIF
;
A
#
# COMPACT_ATOMS: atom_id res chain seq x y z
N PRO A 1 18.34 0.03 15.89
CA PRO A 1 19.09 -0.25 14.68
C PRO A 1 18.13 -0.74 13.60
N PHE A 2 18.21 -0.13 12.42
CA PHE A 2 17.40 -0.54 11.26
C PHE A 2 17.77 -2.01 10.91
N PRO A 3 16.80 -2.88 10.62
CA PRO A 3 17.11 -4.23 10.19
C PRO A 3 18.01 -4.19 8.95
N LYS A 4 18.89 -5.20 8.81
CA LYS A 4 19.84 -5.29 7.68
C LYS A 4 19.10 -5.63 6.39
N LEU A 5 18.32 -4.68 5.85
CA LEU A 5 17.60 -4.84 4.61
C LEU A 5 18.50 -4.49 3.42
N THR A 6 18.34 -5.24 2.34
CA THR A 6 19.01 -5.01 1.06
C THR A 6 18.03 -4.37 0.07
N LEU A 7 18.55 -3.89 -1.07
CA LEU A 7 17.70 -3.39 -2.16
C LEU A 7 16.69 -4.44 -2.66
N GLU A 8 17.04 -5.73 -2.59
CA GLU A 8 16.18 -6.81 -3.05
C GLU A 8 14.91 -6.97 -2.22
N ASN A 9 14.98 -6.61 -0.93
CA ASN A 9 13.85 -6.70 -0.02
C ASN A 9 13.35 -5.32 0.47
N ALA A 10 13.72 -4.24 -0.25
CA ALA A 10 13.30 -2.88 0.06
C ALA A 10 11.78 -2.70 0.13
N PHE A 11 11.03 -3.42 -0.71
CA PHE A 11 9.56 -3.32 -0.73
C PHE A 11 8.91 -3.78 0.57
N THR A 12 9.61 -4.55 1.40
CA THR A 12 9.10 -4.96 2.71
C THR A 12 8.86 -3.79 3.64
N ILE A 13 9.65 -2.72 3.52
CA ILE A 13 9.40 -1.47 4.28
C ILE A 13 8.02 -0.92 3.87
N ASN A 14 7.73 -0.91 2.57
CA ASN A 14 6.42 -0.47 2.08
C ASN A 14 5.28 -1.35 2.61
N CYS A 15 5.45 -2.68 2.62
CA CYS A 15 4.48 -3.59 3.23
C CYS A 15 4.26 -3.26 4.71
N ALA A 16 5.34 -3.15 5.49
CA ALA A 16 5.24 -2.86 6.93
C ALA A 16 4.54 -1.52 7.20
N VAL A 17 4.90 -0.46 6.46
CA VAL A 17 4.33 0.88 6.66
C VAL A 17 2.85 0.92 6.25
N THR A 18 2.50 0.41 5.08
CA THR A 18 1.11 0.42 4.60
C THR A 18 0.21 -0.44 5.49
N LEU A 19 0.69 -1.60 5.96
CA LEU A 19 -0.02 -2.45 6.90
C LEU A 19 -0.20 -1.77 8.26
N ALA A 20 0.85 -1.12 8.79
CA ALA A 20 0.76 -0.37 10.05
C ALA A 20 -0.27 0.75 9.98
N VAL A 21 -0.23 1.56 8.92
CA VAL A 21 -1.19 2.64 8.72
C VAL A 21 -2.61 2.08 8.60
N THR A 22 -2.80 1.07 7.77
CA THR A 22 -4.12 0.47 7.56
C THR A 22 -4.69 -0.14 8.85
N LYS A 23 -3.84 -0.82 9.66
CA LYS A 23 -4.21 -1.33 10.97
C LYS A 23 -4.67 -0.21 11.90
N ALA A 24 -3.86 0.86 12.01
CA ALA A 24 -4.21 2.01 12.85
C ALA A 24 -5.54 2.65 12.45
N LEU A 25 -5.77 2.80 11.14
CA LEU A 25 -7.03 3.35 10.64
C LEU A 25 -8.21 2.43 10.90
N SER A 26 -8.04 1.11 10.81
CA SER A 26 -9.10 0.12 11.10
C SER A 26 -9.50 0.09 12.58
N GLU A 27 -8.57 0.43 13.49
CA GLU A 27 -8.86 0.55 14.92
C GLU A 27 -9.67 1.81 15.28
N ILE A 28 -9.58 2.86 14.43
CA ILE A 28 -10.25 4.15 14.65
C ILE A 28 -11.59 4.23 13.91
N ALA A 29 -11.59 3.73 12.68
CA ALA A 29 -12.73 3.81 11.79
C ALA A 29 -13.24 2.39 11.48
N ASN A 30 -14.49 2.12 11.82
CA ASN A 30 -15.11 0.81 11.56
C ASN A 30 -15.54 0.69 10.08
N ILE A 31 -14.55 0.77 9.18
CA ILE A 31 -14.71 0.62 7.73
C ILE A 31 -13.62 -0.30 7.19
N GLU A 32 -13.88 -0.93 6.05
CA GLU A 32 -12.92 -1.78 5.37
C GLU A 32 -11.87 -0.95 4.62
N PHE A 33 -10.60 -1.34 4.76
CA PHE A 33 -9.49 -0.79 4.02
C PHE A 33 -8.84 -1.84 3.13
N MET A 34 -8.36 -1.40 1.96
CA MET A 34 -7.62 -2.20 1.01
C MET A 34 -6.38 -1.45 0.55
N LEU A 35 -5.38 -2.18 0.08
CA LEU A 35 -4.14 -1.61 -0.43
C LEU A 35 -4.13 -1.69 -1.97
N LYS A 36 -4.17 -0.55 -2.63
CA LYS A 36 -3.92 -0.50 -4.08
C LYS A 36 -2.43 -0.37 -4.30
N TRP A 37 -1.87 -1.41 -4.89
CA TRP A 37 -0.43 -1.44 -5.20
C TRP A 37 -0.01 -0.18 -5.99
N PRO A 38 1.18 0.41 -5.68
CA PRO A 38 2.12 -0.08 -4.67
C PRO A 38 1.85 0.44 -3.24
N ASN A 39 1.18 1.58 -3.07
CA ASN A 39 1.27 2.35 -1.82
C ASN A 39 0.02 3.17 -1.48
N ASP A 40 -1.09 3.00 -2.21
CA ASP A 40 -2.34 3.69 -1.94
C ASP A 40 -3.21 2.91 -0.94
N ILE A 41 -3.84 3.63 -0.02
CA ILE A 41 -4.81 3.10 0.94
C ILE A 41 -6.21 3.48 0.48
N LEU A 42 -7.04 2.49 0.25
CA LEU A 42 -8.41 2.67 -0.23
C LEU A 42 -9.45 2.27 0.83
N SER A 43 -10.64 2.88 0.75
CA SER A 43 -11.87 2.34 1.32
C SER A 43 -12.93 2.27 0.22
N GLY A 44 -13.38 1.05 -0.09
CA GLY A 44 -14.09 0.78 -1.34
C GLY A 44 -13.23 1.12 -2.56
N ASN A 45 -13.75 1.93 -3.48
CA ASN A 45 -13.01 2.39 -4.66
C ASN A 45 -12.35 3.78 -4.46
N ASN A 46 -12.38 4.34 -3.25
CA ASN A 46 -11.89 5.69 -3.01
C ASN A 46 -10.56 5.67 -2.25
N LYS A 47 -9.62 6.50 -2.71
CA LYS A 47 -8.34 6.71 -2.05
C LYS A 47 -8.53 7.54 -0.77
N ILE A 48 -8.13 6.96 0.35
CA ILE A 48 -8.11 7.61 1.67
C ILE A 48 -6.73 8.17 1.98
N GLY A 49 -5.69 7.58 1.42
CA GLY A 49 -4.32 8.03 1.67
C GLY A 49 -3.30 7.29 0.84
N GLY A 50 -2.06 7.55 1.12
CA GLY A 50 -0.93 6.87 0.47
C GLY A 50 0.37 7.09 1.23
N VAL A 51 1.35 6.28 0.87
CA VAL A 51 2.68 6.26 1.48
C VAL A 51 3.73 6.51 0.41
N LEU A 52 4.73 7.33 0.72
CA LEU A 52 5.92 7.54 -0.11
C LEU A 52 7.15 7.14 0.69
N ILE A 53 7.99 6.28 0.14
CA ILE A 53 9.21 5.83 0.82
C ILE A 53 10.42 6.10 -0.08
N GLU A 54 11.37 6.84 0.46
CA GLU A 54 12.65 7.15 -0.18
C GLU A 54 13.77 6.49 0.64
N ASN A 55 14.42 5.50 0.03
CA ASN A 55 15.46 4.72 0.69
C ASN A 55 16.85 5.34 0.48
N MET A 56 17.59 5.57 1.54
CA MET A 56 19.00 5.91 1.51
C MET A 56 19.82 4.63 1.42
N VAL A 57 20.55 4.46 0.32
CA VAL A 57 21.28 3.23 0.00
C VAL A 57 22.79 3.45 0.13
N LYS A 58 23.49 2.49 0.77
CA LYS A 58 24.95 2.43 0.77
C LYS A 58 25.40 1.02 0.36
N GLY A 59 26.02 0.93 -0.83
CA GLY A 59 26.28 -0.37 -1.45
C GLY A 59 24.97 -1.09 -1.79
N ASN A 60 24.80 -2.31 -1.32
CA ASN A 60 23.55 -3.10 -1.49
C ASN A 60 22.65 -3.06 -0.24
N ARG A 61 22.84 -2.11 0.68
CA ARG A 61 22.09 -2.04 1.95
C ARG A 61 21.31 -0.76 2.06
N ILE A 62 20.13 -0.87 2.66
CA ILE A 62 19.33 0.29 3.08
C ILE A 62 19.91 0.78 4.40
N ASN A 63 20.42 2.03 4.38
CA ASN A 63 21.00 2.66 5.54
C ASN A 63 19.98 3.49 6.35
N GLY A 64 18.88 3.83 5.72
CA GLY A 64 17.75 4.54 6.31
C GLY A 64 16.66 4.76 5.27
N SER A 65 15.49 5.20 5.72
CA SER A 65 14.36 5.52 4.85
C SER A 65 13.64 6.76 5.35
N ILE A 66 13.27 7.65 4.42
CA ILE A 66 12.33 8.74 4.70
C ILE A 66 10.95 8.23 4.31
N ILE A 67 9.99 8.32 5.23
CA ILE A 67 8.63 7.79 5.05
C ILE A 67 7.65 8.96 5.15
N GLY A 68 7.05 9.30 4.02
CA GLY A 68 5.93 10.25 3.94
C GLY A 68 4.60 9.50 3.99
N ILE A 69 3.70 9.89 4.89
CA ILE A 69 2.37 9.30 5.04
C ILE A 69 1.35 10.42 4.88
N GLY A 70 0.50 10.32 3.85
CA GLY A 70 -0.59 11.25 3.62
C GLY A 70 -1.94 10.57 3.82
N ILE A 71 -2.75 11.04 4.78
CA ILE A 71 -4.09 10.53 5.05
C ILE A 71 -5.11 11.65 5.00
N ASN A 72 -6.19 11.42 4.26
CA ASN A 72 -7.33 12.30 4.22
C ASN A 72 -8.23 11.99 5.43
N ILE A 73 -8.18 12.83 6.46
CA ILE A 73 -8.91 12.59 7.71
C ILE A 73 -10.26 13.29 7.69
N ASN A 74 -10.27 14.62 7.73
CA ASN A 74 -11.48 15.42 7.90
C ASN A 74 -11.86 16.25 6.67
N GLN A 75 -11.21 16.05 5.53
CA GLN A 75 -11.52 16.76 4.29
C GLN A 75 -12.92 16.44 3.79
N GLU A 76 -13.66 17.47 3.39
CA GLU A 76 -15.05 17.37 2.94
C GLU A 76 -15.18 17.48 1.42
N ARG A 77 -14.15 18.00 0.72
CA ARG A 77 -14.18 18.24 -0.73
C ARG A 77 -12.85 17.83 -1.37
N PHE A 78 -12.94 17.30 -2.58
CA PHE A 78 -11.79 16.87 -3.39
C PHE A 78 -11.98 17.33 -4.83
N GLU A 79 -11.67 18.60 -5.11
CA GLU A 79 -11.83 19.17 -6.45
C GLU A 79 -10.89 18.48 -7.45
N GLY A 80 -11.45 18.04 -8.59
CA GLY A 80 -10.69 17.36 -9.65
C GLY A 80 -10.20 15.95 -9.32
N LEU A 81 -10.57 15.38 -8.14
CA LEU A 81 -10.12 14.06 -7.68
C LEU A 81 -11.31 13.12 -7.39
N PRO A 82 -12.00 12.61 -8.41
CA PRO A 82 -13.26 11.87 -8.25
C PRO A 82 -13.13 10.57 -7.45
N HIS A 83 -11.91 10.01 -7.36
CA HIS A 83 -11.63 8.79 -6.60
C HIS A 83 -10.99 9.06 -5.22
N ALA A 84 -10.87 10.33 -4.79
CA ALA A 84 -10.42 10.64 -3.45
C ALA A 84 -11.59 10.67 -2.46
N SER A 85 -11.32 10.32 -1.20
CA SER A 85 -12.26 10.46 -0.09
C SER A 85 -11.48 10.65 1.22
N SER A 86 -12.19 10.91 2.31
CA SER A 86 -11.61 11.02 3.66
C SER A 86 -12.28 10.04 4.62
N LEU A 87 -11.68 9.87 5.80
CA LEU A 87 -12.29 9.12 6.88
C LEU A 87 -13.63 9.73 7.27
N PHE A 88 -13.69 11.08 7.35
CA PHE A 88 -14.95 11.79 7.63
C PHE A 88 -16.05 11.48 6.62
N LEU A 89 -15.77 11.55 5.32
CA LEU A 89 -16.76 11.24 4.28
C LEU A 89 -17.20 9.78 4.29
N LYS A 90 -16.38 8.86 4.80
CA LYS A 90 -16.70 7.43 4.91
C LYS A 90 -17.46 7.07 6.18
N THR A 91 -17.22 7.80 7.27
CA THR A 91 -17.78 7.45 8.60
C THR A 91 -18.82 8.44 9.10
N GLY A 92 -18.82 9.67 8.58
CA GLY A 92 -19.61 10.79 9.13
C GLY A 92 -19.04 11.39 10.41
N VAL A 93 -17.89 10.89 10.89
CA VAL A 93 -17.29 11.30 12.18
C VAL A 93 -16.01 12.09 11.94
N LYS A 94 -15.92 13.30 12.51
CA LYS A 94 -14.66 14.06 12.56
C LYS A 94 -13.74 13.47 13.63
N LEU A 95 -12.49 13.25 13.25
CA LEU A 95 -11.48 12.65 14.11
C LEU A 95 -10.45 13.71 14.54
N GLU A 96 -9.95 13.56 15.76
CA GLU A 96 -8.83 14.34 16.27
C GLU A 96 -7.52 13.87 15.59
N ILE A 97 -6.83 14.80 14.92
CA ILE A 97 -5.64 14.47 14.11
C ILE A 97 -4.55 13.85 14.97
N ASP A 98 -4.32 14.37 16.18
CA ASP A 98 -3.31 13.85 17.09
C ASP A 98 -3.60 12.41 17.56
N GLN A 99 -4.87 12.05 17.71
CA GLN A 99 -5.24 10.66 18.01
C GLN A 99 -4.90 9.73 16.85
N VAL A 100 -5.23 10.13 15.61
CA VAL A 100 -4.87 9.37 14.40
C VAL A 100 -3.37 9.22 14.28
N LEU A 101 -2.62 10.32 14.47
CA LEU A 101 -1.15 10.33 14.43
C LEU A 101 -0.55 9.36 15.45
N ASN A 102 -0.98 9.44 16.70
CA ASN A 102 -0.47 8.60 17.77
C ASN A 102 -0.76 7.10 17.52
N ARG A 103 -1.93 6.76 16.97
CA ARG A 103 -2.25 5.39 16.57
C ARG A 103 -1.36 4.89 15.44
N ILE A 104 -1.11 5.72 14.43
CA ILE A 104 -0.21 5.37 13.33
C ILE A 104 1.22 5.16 13.86
N LEU A 105 1.73 6.05 14.72
CA LEU A 105 3.08 5.92 15.28
C LEU A 105 3.23 4.63 16.10
N SER A 106 2.26 4.30 16.95
CA SER A 106 2.26 3.07 17.74
C SER A 106 2.23 1.83 16.85
N ALA A 107 1.39 1.83 15.78
CA ALA A 107 1.33 0.72 14.85
C ALA A 107 2.64 0.57 14.05
N LEU A 108 3.26 1.68 13.62
CA LEU A 108 4.56 1.67 12.95
C LEU A 108 5.64 1.05 13.84
N GLU A 109 5.71 1.43 15.10
CA GLU A 109 6.65 0.84 16.06
C GLU A 109 6.47 -0.68 16.14
N GLY A 110 5.24 -1.17 16.26
CA GLY A 110 4.93 -2.59 16.29
C GLY A 110 5.37 -3.33 15.03
N TYR A 111 5.12 -2.75 13.84
CA TYR A 111 5.55 -3.38 12.58
C TYR A 111 7.06 -3.30 12.35
N PHE A 112 7.72 -2.20 12.74
CA PHE A 112 9.17 -2.09 12.64
C PHE A 112 9.91 -3.04 13.58
N ASN A 113 9.38 -3.30 14.77
CA ASN A 113 9.93 -4.30 15.69
C ASN A 113 9.82 -5.73 15.11
N ARG A 114 8.90 -5.98 14.19
CA ARG A 114 8.76 -7.25 13.45
C ARG A 114 9.68 -7.34 12.24
N LEU A 115 10.26 -6.22 11.77
CA LEU A 115 11.09 -6.21 10.57
C LEU A 115 12.41 -6.97 10.81
N SER A 116 12.51 -8.15 10.20
CA SER A 116 13.73 -8.97 10.14
C SER A 116 13.73 -9.71 8.80
N ALA A 117 14.84 -10.30 8.41
CA ALA A 117 14.90 -11.10 7.19
C ALA A 117 13.87 -12.24 7.20
N ASP A 118 13.62 -12.85 8.36
CA ASP A 118 12.70 -13.98 8.53
C ASP A 118 11.22 -13.58 8.49
N SER A 119 10.90 -12.31 8.73
CA SER A 119 9.51 -11.80 8.72
C SER A 119 9.02 -11.39 7.34
N LEU A 120 9.90 -11.29 6.34
CA LEU A 120 9.56 -10.81 5.01
C LEU A 120 8.41 -11.60 4.35
N PRO A 121 8.39 -12.95 4.36
CA PRO A 121 7.30 -13.71 3.75
C PRO A 121 5.95 -13.45 4.42
N ALA A 122 5.92 -13.34 5.75
CA ALA A 122 4.71 -13.09 6.50
C ALA A 122 4.13 -11.69 6.21
N LEU A 123 4.95 -10.65 6.20
CA LEU A 123 4.53 -9.28 5.85
C LEU A 123 4.02 -9.19 4.41
N LYS A 124 4.68 -9.89 3.49
CA LYS A 124 4.23 -9.98 2.09
C LYS A 124 2.85 -10.62 1.99
N LEU A 125 2.62 -11.73 2.69
CA LEU A 125 1.31 -12.40 2.71
C LEU A 125 0.22 -11.52 3.31
N GLU A 126 0.50 -10.82 4.43
CA GLU A 126 -0.42 -9.85 5.03
C GLU A 126 -0.77 -8.74 4.03
N TYR A 127 0.23 -8.15 3.36
CA TYR A 127 0.04 -7.12 2.35
C TYR A 127 -0.80 -7.62 1.17
N GLU A 128 -0.47 -8.81 0.65
CA GLU A 128 -1.18 -9.41 -0.47
C GLU A 128 -2.63 -9.78 -0.14
N ALA A 129 -2.93 -10.13 1.11
CA ALA A 129 -4.30 -10.39 1.56
C ALA A 129 -5.19 -9.15 1.48
N MET A 130 -4.59 -7.95 1.61
CA MET A 130 -5.28 -6.66 1.52
C MET A 130 -5.25 -6.03 0.12
N LEU A 131 -4.63 -6.68 -0.87
CA LEU A 131 -4.51 -6.10 -2.21
C LEU A 131 -5.88 -5.88 -2.87
N PHE A 132 -6.14 -4.64 -3.23
CA PHE A 132 -7.32 -4.23 -3.97
C PHE A 132 -7.47 -5.04 -5.26
N ARG A 133 -8.63 -5.67 -5.43
CA ARG A 133 -8.97 -6.53 -6.57
C ARG A 133 -8.07 -7.75 -6.81
N LYS A 134 -7.28 -8.20 -5.83
CA LYS A 134 -6.56 -9.47 -5.94
C LYS A 134 -7.54 -10.60 -6.21
N GLY A 135 -7.21 -11.46 -7.16
CA GLY A 135 -8.03 -12.60 -7.57
C GLY A 135 -9.27 -12.25 -8.40
N LYS A 136 -9.55 -10.97 -8.67
CA LYS A 136 -10.71 -10.51 -9.49
C LYS A 136 -10.25 -10.09 -10.88
N ILE A 137 -11.00 -10.48 -11.92
CA ILE A 137 -10.77 -9.99 -13.27
C ILE A 137 -10.94 -8.46 -13.28
N SER A 138 -9.96 -7.77 -13.82
CA SER A 138 -9.92 -6.33 -13.90
C SER A 138 -9.32 -5.88 -15.23
N THR A 139 -9.64 -4.67 -15.67
CA THR A 139 -9.02 -4.07 -16.84
C THR A 139 -7.76 -3.33 -16.44
N PHE A 140 -6.69 -3.59 -17.15
CA PHE A 140 -5.39 -2.94 -16.98
C PHE A 140 -4.98 -2.22 -18.25
N GLU A 141 -4.16 -1.19 -18.09
CA GLU A 141 -3.56 -0.43 -19.18
C GLU A 141 -2.06 -0.29 -18.91
N ASP A 142 -1.24 -0.76 -19.82
CA ASP A 142 0.20 -0.52 -19.84
C ASP A 142 0.57 0.40 -21.02
N GLN A 143 1.86 0.54 -21.30
CA GLN A 143 2.35 1.40 -22.40
C GLN A 143 1.97 0.89 -23.81
N LYS A 144 1.55 -0.36 -23.93
CA LYS A 144 1.28 -1.03 -25.21
C LYS A 144 -0.20 -1.18 -25.49
N GLU A 145 -0.96 -1.62 -24.50
CA GLU A 145 -2.34 -2.06 -24.71
C GLU A 145 -3.20 -1.95 -23.43
N LYS A 146 -4.51 -2.05 -23.65
CA LYS A 146 -5.48 -2.37 -22.59
C LYS A 146 -5.81 -3.86 -22.65
N PHE A 147 -5.80 -4.52 -21.49
CA PHE A 147 -6.08 -5.96 -21.40
C PHE A 147 -6.82 -6.32 -20.12
N GLN A 148 -7.42 -7.50 -20.11
CA GLN A 148 -8.02 -8.07 -18.91
C GLN A 148 -7.05 -9.07 -18.25
N GLY A 149 -7.01 -9.04 -16.92
CA GLY A 149 -6.15 -9.90 -16.14
C GLY A 149 -6.56 -9.95 -14.68
N VAL A 150 -5.80 -10.73 -13.91
CA VAL A 150 -6.00 -10.96 -12.48
C VAL A 150 -4.71 -10.67 -11.73
N ILE A 151 -4.78 -9.86 -10.69
CA ILE A 151 -3.66 -9.67 -9.77
C ILE A 151 -3.45 -10.97 -8.99
N LYS A 152 -2.25 -11.56 -9.09
CA LYS A 152 -1.85 -12.79 -8.39
C LYS A 152 -1.13 -12.49 -7.08
N GLY A 153 -0.44 -11.36 -7.00
CA GLY A 153 0.36 -10.94 -5.85
C GLY A 153 1.48 -10.01 -6.26
N ILE A 154 2.56 -10.05 -5.50
CA ILE A 154 3.79 -9.30 -5.77
C ILE A 154 5.01 -10.22 -5.72
N THR A 155 6.06 -9.87 -6.46
CA THR A 155 7.38 -10.53 -6.33
C THR A 155 8.08 -10.07 -5.03
N ASP A 156 9.18 -10.71 -4.65
CA ASP A 156 9.97 -10.28 -3.48
C ASP A 156 10.57 -8.89 -3.66
N LYS A 157 10.80 -8.48 -4.91
CA LYS A 157 11.22 -7.12 -5.27
C LYS A 157 10.07 -6.11 -5.34
N GLY A 158 8.83 -6.51 -5.04
CA GLY A 158 7.66 -5.64 -5.02
C GLY A 158 7.04 -5.35 -6.39
N LEU A 159 7.39 -6.10 -7.46
CA LEU A 159 6.72 -5.98 -8.74
C LEU A 159 5.32 -6.58 -8.66
N LEU A 160 4.34 -5.94 -9.30
CA LEU A 160 2.97 -6.46 -9.35
C LEU A 160 2.88 -7.62 -10.35
N ILE A 161 2.39 -8.77 -9.90
CA ILE A 161 2.19 -9.97 -10.73
C ILE A 161 0.76 -9.96 -11.27
N ILE A 162 0.62 -9.90 -12.60
CA ILE A 162 -0.68 -9.98 -13.27
C ILE A 162 -0.66 -11.16 -14.23
N GLN A 163 -1.70 -12.00 -14.14
CA GLN A 163 -1.99 -13.03 -15.14
C GLN A 163 -3.07 -12.50 -16.08
N LYS A 164 -2.73 -12.34 -17.37
CA LYS A 164 -3.71 -12.01 -18.41
C LYS A 164 -4.73 -13.13 -18.59
N THR A 165 -5.89 -12.82 -19.11
CA THR A 165 -6.91 -13.85 -19.45
C THR A 165 -6.44 -14.82 -20.53
N SER A 166 -5.41 -14.45 -21.31
CA SER A 166 -4.70 -15.35 -22.23
C SER A 166 -3.85 -16.42 -21.55
N GLY A 167 -3.62 -16.30 -20.22
CA GLY A 167 -2.74 -17.19 -19.45
C GLY A 167 -1.33 -16.62 -19.24
N GLU A 168 -0.91 -15.62 -20.00
CA GLU A 168 0.39 -14.96 -19.85
C GLU A 168 0.55 -14.32 -18.48
N VAL A 169 1.70 -14.53 -17.82
CA VAL A 169 2.02 -13.93 -16.51
C VAL A 169 3.12 -12.89 -16.68
N LEU A 170 2.84 -11.66 -16.24
CA LEU A 170 3.73 -10.51 -16.35
C LEU A 170 3.98 -9.88 -14.99
N ASN A 171 5.17 -9.29 -14.82
CA ASN A 171 5.58 -8.58 -13.63
C ASN A 171 5.81 -7.10 -13.97
N TYR A 172 5.08 -6.21 -13.31
CA TYR A 172 5.11 -4.78 -13.60
C TYR A 172 5.80 -3.99 -12.49
N PRO A 173 6.79 -3.14 -12.84
CA PRO A 173 7.32 -2.15 -11.91
C PRO A 173 6.32 -1.01 -11.69
N HIS A 174 6.56 -0.23 -10.62
CA HIS A 174 5.74 0.96 -10.31
C HIS A 174 5.68 1.92 -11.51
N GLY A 175 4.50 2.44 -11.79
CA GLY A 175 4.25 3.38 -12.89
C GLY A 175 4.08 2.74 -14.27
N ALA A 176 4.38 1.43 -14.45
CA ALA A 176 4.27 0.77 -15.74
C ALA A 176 2.87 0.22 -16.06
N ILE A 177 1.96 0.22 -15.09
CA ILE A 177 0.62 -0.35 -15.23
C ILE A 177 -0.41 0.48 -14.46
N LYS A 178 -1.60 0.64 -15.04
CA LYS A 178 -2.77 1.23 -14.39
C LYS A 178 -3.90 0.21 -14.33
N ILE A 179 -4.62 0.16 -13.22
CA ILE A 179 -5.90 -0.53 -13.13
C ILE A 179 -7.01 0.47 -13.45
N ILE A 180 -7.92 0.09 -14.32
CA ILE A 180 -9.08 0.90 -14.75
C ILE A 180 -10.31 0.42 -13.98
N PHE A 181 -10.98 1.34 -13.24
CA PHE A 181 -12.17 1.04 -12.42
C PHE A 181 -13.02 2.28 -12.18
#